data_30faa2b9cd2005ae9c9c3a39d92daaea
#
_entry.id   30faa2b9cd2005ae9c9c3a39d92daaea
#
_cell.length_a   1.000
_cell.length_b   1.000
_cell.length_c   1.000
_cell.angle_alpha   90.00
_cell.angle_beta   90.00
_cell.angle_gamma   90.00
#
_symmetry.space_group_name_H-M   'P 1'
#
loop_
_entity.id
_entity.type
_entity.pdbx_description
1 polymer ?
#
loop_
_entity_poly.entity_id
_entity_poly.type
_entity_poly.pdbx_seq_one_letter_code
_entity_poly.pdbx_strand_id
1 'polypeptide(L)'
;MFISTGGMDVDKSKPTILLMHGSGLTHIVWSLHEQFYASHGFNVLSVDLPGHGNSDGPAIKSIEEISDWVAGLINKLGLEKVNFIGHSQGCLIGIDFASKYPKLINKLVLVAGSYMLPVNQDLLDLAEAGDDKAIHLMMKWGYEGSKAFIGGNPVKKIINSTREIREILSVDLSACNNYKAGKESLDKIECPTLCIFGDLDKMVPLKVGNKMAEIIKNSEVKVIQNCGHMIIYEKAFEMRKLVKEFLLN
;
A
#
# COMPACT_ATOMS: atom_id res chain seq x y z
N MET A 1 -11.70 12.43 -7.33
CA MET A 1 -11.41 11.36 -6.36
C MET A 1 -12.17 10.11 -6.77
N PHE A 2 -11.50 9.00 -6.95
CA PHE A 2 -12.07 7.71 -7.33
C PHE A 2 -11.86 6.65 -6.23
N ILE A 3 -12.87 5.83 -5.98
CA ILE A 3 -12.84 4.71 -5.03
C ILE A 3 -13.54 3.52 -5.69
N SER A 4 -12.84 2.39 -5.82
CA SER A 4 -13.45 1.12 -6.18
C SER A 4 -14.01 0.45 -4.93
N THR A 5 -15.22 -0.06 -5.04
CA THR A 5 -15.88 -0.85 -3.98
C THR A 5 -15.96 -2.34 -4.33
N GLY A 6 -15.23 -2.76 -5.38
CA GLY A 6 -15.34 -4.10 -5.93
C GLY A 6 -16.73 -4.40 -6.52
N GLY A 7 -17.47 -3.36 -6.90
CA GLY A 7 -18.83 -3.47 -7.44
C GLY A 7 -19.92 -3.71 -6.40
N MET A 8 -19.63 -3.52 -5.11
CA MET A 8 -20.58 -3.70 -4.01
C MET A 8 -21.01 -2.36 -3.42
N ASP A 9 -22.25 -2.26 -2.99
CA ASP A 9 -22.74 -1.11 -2.25
C ASP A 9 -22.12 -1.07 -0.84
N VAL A 10 -21.84 0.14 -0.36
CA VAL A 10 -21.31 0.35 1.00
C VAL A 10 -22.44 0.24 2.01
N ASP A 11 -22.33 -0.72 2.93
CA ASP A 11 -23.26 -0.98 4.01
C ASP A 11 -22.67 -0.42 5.34
N LYS A 12 -23.27 0.62 5.89
CA LYS A 12 -22.79 1.30 7.10
C LYS A 12 -22.74 0.40 8.36
N SER A 13 -23.42 -0.75 8.34
CA SER A 13 -23.38 -1.71 9.46
C SER A 13 -22.15 -2.61 9.45
N LYS A 14 -21.39 -2.63 8.33
CA LYS A 14 -20.23 -3.49 8.16
C LYS A 14 -18.92 -2.74 8.42
N PRO A 15 -17.90 -3.41 8.98
CA PRO A 15 -16.58 -2.83 9.11
C PRO A 15 -15.98 -2.54 7.73
N THR A 16 -15.27 -1.42 7.63
CA THR A 16 -14.69 -0.95 6.35
C THR A 16 -13.20 -1.25 6.28
N ILE A 17 -12.75 -1.78 5.16
CA ILE A 17 -11.35 -1.92 4.77
C ILE A 17 -11.01 -0.81 3.78
N LEU A 18 -9.97 -0.05 4.08
CA LEU A 18 -9.36 0.93 3.18
C LEU A 18 -8.06 0.35 2.61
N LEU A 19 -8.02 0.16 1.29
CA LEU A 19 -6.88 -0.41 0.57
C LEU A 19 -6.07 0.72 -0.09
N MET A 20 -4.80 0.84 0.30
CA MET A 20 -3.89 1.89 -0.15
C MET A 20 -2.75 1.29 -0.99
N HIS A 21 -2.64 1.74 -2.25
CA HIS A 21 -1.64 1.27 -3.20
C HIS A 21 -0.23 1.83 -2.91
N GLY A 22 0.78 1.30 -3.62
CA GLY A 22 2.15 1.77 -3.61
C GLY A 22 2.45 2.80 -4.70
N SER A 23 3.71 3.28 -4.75
CA SER A 23 4.17 4.30 -5.68
C SER A 23 3.88 3.95 -7.15
N GLY A 24 3.32 4.91 -7.89
CA GLY A 24 2.99 4.76 -9.30
C GLY A 24 1.90 3.73 -9.60
N LEU A 25 1.17 3.24 -8.61
CA LEU A 25 0.11 2.25 -8.76
C LEU A 25 -1.27 2.90 -8.62
N THR A 26 -2.34 2.11 -8.72
CA THR A 26 -3.73 2.52 -8.61
C THR A 26 -4.54 1.47 -7.84
N HIS A 27 -5.83 1.73 -7.58
CA HIS A 27 -6.75 0.76 -6.98
C HIS A 27 -6.73 -0.62 -7.67
N ILE A 28 -6.40 -0.68 -8.96
CA ILE A 28 -6.41 -1.93 -9.75
C ILE A 28 -5.50 -3.02 -9.12
N VAL A 29 -4.45 -2.63 -8.39
CA VAL A 29 -3.57 -3.60 -7.73
C VAL A 29 -4.29 -4.45 -6.68
N TRP A 30 -5.45 -4.00 -6.22
CA TRP A 30 -6.28 -4.67 -5.23
C TRP A 30 -7.41 -5.53 -5.83
N SER A 31 -7.53 -5.59 -7.16
CA SER A 31 -8.62 -6.31 -7.86
C SER A 31 -8.77 -7.79 -7.47
N LEU A 32 -7.67 -8.46 -7.10
CA LEU A 32 -7.71 -9.85 -6.61
C LEU A 32 -8.18 -9.98 -5.15
N HIS A 33 -8.35 -8.87 -4.45
CA HIS A 33 -8.63 -8.81 -3.02
C HIS A 33 -10.04 -8.30 -2.69
N GLU A 34 -10.55 -7.35 -3.49
CA GLU A 34 -11.80 -6.63 -3.21
C GLU A 34 -12.99 -7.56 -2.97
N GLN A 35 -13.31 -8.42 -3.94
CA GLN A 35 -14.44 -9.34 -3.83
C GLN A 35 -14.25 -10.37 -2.72
N PHE A 36 -13.00 -10.77 -2.46
CA PHE A 36 -12.72 -11.70 -1.37
C PHE A 36 -13.08 -11.09 -0.02
N TYR A 37 -12.65 -9.87 0.28
CA TYR A 37 -13.00 -9.23 1.56
C TYR A 37 -14.48 -8.88 1.63
N ALA A 38 -15.08 -8.42 0.53
CA ALA A 38 -16.51 -8.10 0.48
C ALA A 38 -17.38 -9.34 0.79
N SER A 39 -17.02 -10.51 0.25
CA SER A 39 -17.72 -11.77 0.52
C SER A 39 -17.54 -12.29 1.96
N HIS A 40 -16.60 -11.71 2.73
CA HIS A 40 -16.37 -12.03 4.14
C HIS A 40 -16.90 -10.97 5.10
N GLY A 41 -17.82 -10.12 4.65
CA GLY A 41 -18.57 -9.21 5.53
C GLY A 41 -17.95 -7.83 5.72
N PHE A 42 -17.03 -7.41 4.85
CA PHE A 42 -16.44 -6.08 4.91
C PHE A 42 -16.96 -5.17 3.79
N ASN A 43 -17.08 -3.88 4.06
CA ASN A 43 -16.99 -2.88 3.00
C ASN A 43 -15.54 -2.80 2.54
N VAL A 44 -15.34 -2.61 1.25
CA VAL A 44 -13.99 -2.48 0.67
C VAL A 44 -13.90 -1.18 -0.10
N LEU A 45 -12.92 -0.37 0.21
CA LEU A 45 -12.64 0.89 -0.44
C LEU A 45 -11.19 0.86 -0.96
N SER A 46 -11.02 0.58 -2.25
CA SER A 46 -9.73 0.68 -2.93
C SER A 46 -9.59 2.04 -3.57
N VAL A 47 -8.69 2.84 -3.06
CA VAL A 47 -8.60 4.26 -3.39
C VAL A 47 -7.53 4.52 -4.44
N ASP A 48 -7.85 5.36 -5.43
CA ASP A 48 -6.83 6.05 -6.21
C ASP A 48 -6.44 7.35 -5.50
N LEU A 49 -5.17 7.49 -5.16
CA LEU A 49 -4.65 8.74 -4.61
C LEU A 49 -4.87 9.91 -5.58
N PRO A 50 -4.90 11.17 -5.11
CA PRO A 50 -4.98 12.33 -6.00
C PRO A 50 -3.92 12.28 -7.10
N GLY A 51 -4.34 12.52 -8.34
CA GLY A 51 -3.51 12.42 -9.53
C GLY A 51 -3.24 11.01 -10.04
N HIS A 52 -3.74 9.96 -9.36
CA HIS A 52 -3.56 8.56 -9.78
C HIS A 52 -4.83 7.99 -10.42
N GLY A 53 -4.64 7.15 -11.41
CA GLY A 53 -5.72 6.37 -12.04
C GLY A 53 -6.90 7.24 -12.47
N ASN A 54 -8.05 7.03 -11.83
CA ASN A 54 -9.29 7.76 -12.10
C ASN A 54 -9.53 8.95 -11.14
N SER A 55 -8.57 9.26 -10.24
CA SER A 55 -8.66 10.40 -9.34
C SER A 55 -8.10 11.68 -9.96
N ASP A 56 -8.89 12.76 -9.91
CA ASP A 56 -8.46 14.07 -10.37
C ASP A 56 -7.40 14.70 -9.44
N GLY A 57 -6.81 15.79 -9.92
CA GLY A 57 -5.92 16.67 -9.18
C GLY A 57 -4.45 16.31 -9.38
N PRO A 58 -3.56 17.15 -8.90
CA PRO A 58 -2.14 16.81 -8.88
C PRO A 58 -1.84 15.75 -7.81
N ALA A 59 -0.79 14.95 -8.03
CA ALA A 59 -0.28 14.04 -7.02
C ALA A 59 0.20 14.83 -5.78
N ILE A 60 -0.08 14.31 -4.60
CA ILE A 60 0.34 14.91 -3.32
C ILE A 60 1.82 14.60 -3.09
N LYS A 61 2.59 15.58 -2.64
CA LYS A 61 4.05 15.54 -2.65
C LYS A 61 4.69 15.02 -1.36
N SER A 62 3.92 14.79 -0.30
CA SER A 62 4.45 14.27 0.97
C SER A 62 3.54 13.21 1.57
N ILE A 63 4.13 12.26 2.28
CA ILE A 63 3.40 11.19 2.99
C ILE A 63 2.47 11.79 4.04
N GLU A 64 2.92 12.84 4.72
CA GLU A 64 2.16 13.54 5.75
C GLU A 64 0.88 14.16 5.21
N GLU A 65 0.96 14.83 4.05
CA GLU A 65 -0.22 15.41 3.39
C GLU A 65 -1.16 14.34 2.83
N ILE A 66 -0.62 13.20 2.35
CA ILE A 66 -1.45 12.06 1.93
C ILE A 66 -2.20 11.48 3.14
N SER A 67 -1.55 11.37 4.27
CA SER A 67 -2.15 10.92 5.54
C SER A 67 -3.30 11.84 5.97
N ASP A 68 -3.09 13.17 5.90
CA ASP A 68 -4.10 14.17 6.22
C ASP A 68 -5.28 14.10 5.22
N TRP A 69 -5.00 13.87 3.94
CA TRP A 69 -6.02 13.65 2.92
C TRP A 69 -6.85 12.39 3.19
N VAL A 70 -6.22 11.28 3.65
CA VAL A 70 -6.92 10.05 4.05
C VAL A 70 -7.88 10.32 5.21
N ALA A 71 -7.45 11.07 6.22
CA ALA A 71 -8.30 11.45 7.34
C ALA A 71 -9.51 12.28 6.86
N GLY A 72 -9.29 13.23 5.96
CA GLY A 72 -10.33 14.02 5.32
C GLY A 72 -11.32 13.15 4.51
N LEU A 73 -10.82 12.13 3.81
CA LEU A 73 -11.63 11.17 3.07
C LEU A 73 -12.56 10.37 3.98
N ILE A 74 -12.05 9.81 5.06
CA ILE A 74 -12.81 9.02 6.04
C ILE A 74 -13.95 9.87 6.65
N ASN A 75 -13.63 11.11 7.05
CA ASN A 75 -14.62 12.05 7.56
C ASN A 75 -15.68 12.42 6.51
N LYS A 76 -15.29 12.66 5.25
CA LYS A 76 -16.21 12.98 4.16
C LYS A 76 -17.17 11.83 3.85
N LEU A 77 -16.72 10.58 4.01
CA LEU A 77 -17.55 9.39 3.83
C LEU A 77 -18.42 9.08 5.04
N GLY A 78 -18.26 9.82 6.15
CA GLY A 78 -18.99 9.59 7.39
C GLY A 78 -18.66 8.26 8.05
N LEU A 79 -17.43 7.78 7.88
CA LEU A 79 -16.93 6.55 8.51
C LEU A 79 -16.35 6.88 9.89
N GLU A 80 -16.64 6.05 10.88
CA GLU A 80 -16.07 6.22 12.22
C GLU A 80 -14.63 5.73 12.30
N LYS A 81 -14.39 4.51 11.81
CA LYS A 81 -13.07 3.87 11.81
C LYS A 81 -12.91 2.97 10.59
N VAL A 82 -11.68 2.79 10.15
CA VAL A 82 -11.34 1.87 9.07
C VAL A 82 -10.27 0.85 9.51
N ASN A 83 -10.28 -0.32 8.87
CA ASN A 83 -9.14 -1.22 8.83
C ASN A 83 -8.28 -0.77 7.65
N PHE A 84 -7.08 -0.28 7.90
CA PHE A 84 -6.19 0.23 6.87
C PHE A 84 -5.24 -0.86 6.39
N ILE A 85 -5.16 -1.08 5.10
CA ILE A 85 -4.21 -2.02 4.48
C ILE A 85 -3.38 -1.25 3.46
N GLY A 86 -2.09 -1.11 3.71
CA GLY A 86 -1.15 -0.42 2.82
C GLY A 86 -0.11 -1.35 2.22
N HIS A 87 0.22 -1.14 0.95
CA HIS A 87 1.32 -1.81 0.25
C HIS A 87 2.42 -0.82 -0.08
N SER A 88 3.68 -1.14 0.22
CA SER A 88 4.85 -0.33 -0.13
C SER A 88 4.72 1.11 0.40
N GLN A 89 4.65 2.15 -0.46
CA GLN A 89 4.34 3.54 -0.06
C GLN A 89 3.09 3.62 0.83
N GLY A 90 2.07 2.82 0.54
CA GLY A 90 0.87 2.73 1.38
C GLY A 90 1.16 2.36 2.83
N CYS A 91 2.30 1.71 3.12
CA CYS A 91 2.74 1.46 4.50
C CYS A 91 3.19 2.74 5.19
N LEU A 92 3.97 3.61 4.51
CA LEU A 92 4.36 4.91 5.07
C LEU A 92 3.13 5.76 5.40
N ILE A 93 2.16 5.78 4.48
CA ILE A 93 0.89 6.48 4.66
C ILE A 93 0.14 5.92 5.87
N GLY A 94 0.03 4.58 5.97
CA GLY A 94 -0.64 3.90 7.07
C GLY A 94 0.02 4.15 8.43
N ILE A 95 1.34 4.17 8.49
CA ILE A 95 2.13 4.48 9.69
C ILE A 95 1.88 5.92 10.14
N ASP A 96 1.99 6.89 9.23
CA ASP A 96 1.74 8.30 9.54
C ASP A 96 0.28 8.52 9.96
N PHE A 97 -0.66 7.96 9.21
CA PHE A 97 -2.09 8.02 9.49
C PHE A 97 -2.45 7.44 10.87
N ALA A 98 -1.96 6.24 11.19
CA ALA A 98 -2.26 5.60 12.47
C ALA A 98 -1.70 6.39 13.66
N SER A 99 -0.54 7.02 13.47
CA SER A 99 0.11 7.83 14.50
C SER A 99 -0.60 9.17 14.75
N LYS A 100 -1.12 9.81 13.69
CA LYS A 100 -1.80 11.12 13.77
C LYS A 100 -3.27 11.01 14.11
N TYR A 101 -3.93 9.96 13.61
CA TYR A 101 -5.39 9.79 13.66
C TYR A 101 -5.81 8.48 14.33
N PRO A 102 -5.36 8.17 15.56
CA PRO A 102 -5.62 6.87 16.22
C PRO A 102 -7.12 6.59 16.41
N LYS A 103 -7.96 7.63 16.41
CA LYS A 103 -9.42 7.49 16.54
C LYS A 103 -10.11 7.05 15.24
N LEU A 104 -9.46 7.21 14.08
CA LEU A 104 -10.00 6.87 12.77
C LEU A 104 -9.58 5.49 12.27
N ILE A 105 -8.69 4.80 13.00
CA ILE A 105 -8.20 3.48 12.63
C ILE A 105 -8.63 2.42 13.64
N ASN A 106 -9.03 1.25 13.14
CA ASN A 106 -9.35 0.08 13.95
C ASN A 106 -8.18 -0.91 13.97
N LYS A 107 -7.69 -1.32 12.80
CA LYS A 107 -6.53 -2.20 12.62
C LYS A 107 -5.68 -1.72 11.47
N LEU A 108 -4.37 -1.97 11.55
CA LEU A 108 -3.38 -1.60 10.53
C LEU A 108 -2.75 -2.86 9.94
N VAL A 109 -2.68 -2.94 8.62
CA VAL A 109 -1.94 -4.00 7.91
C VAL A 109 -0.91 -3.35 6.99
N LEU A 110 0.35 -3.72 7.19
CA LEU A 110 1.52 -3.20 6.46
C LEU A 110 2.10 -4.33 5.60
N VAL A 111 1.97 -4.19 4.28
CA VAL A 111 2.39 -5.21 3.30
C VAL A 111 3.61 -4.74 2.53
N ALA A 112 4.71 -5.46 2.62
CA ALA A 112 5.97 -5.17 1.92
C ALA A 112 6.42 -3.71 2.10
N GLY A 113 6.43 -3.22 3.35
CA GLY A 113 6.80 -1.85 3.66
C GLY A 113 7.70 -1.71 4.88
N SER A 114 8.10 -0.50 5.16
CA SER A 114 8.88 -0.13 6.33
C SER A 114 8.52 1.29 6.77
N TYR A 115 9.07 1.73 7.90
CA TYR A 115 8.92 3.11 8.39
C TYR A 115 9.77 4.13 7.62
N MET A 116 10.62 3.67 6.73
CA MET A 116 11.43 4.47 5.81
C MET A 116 11.60 3.68 4.51
N LEU A 117 11.52 4.36 3.39
CA LEU A 117 11.72 3.79 2.06
C LEU A 117 12.72 4.68 1.29
N PRO A 118 14.01 4.60 1.61
CA PRO A 118 15.03 5.34 0.87
C PRO A 118 15.08 4.86 -0.59
N VAL A 119 15.06 5.80 -1.52
CA VAL A 119 15.07 5.52 -2.94
C VAL A 119 16.47 5.76 -3.50
N ASN A 120 16.94 4.84 -4.34
CA ASN A 120 18.20 4.98 -5.04
C ASN A 120 18.17 6.24 -5.94
N GLN A 121 19.26 7.03 -5.95
CA GLN A 121 19.33 8.29 -6.70
C GLN A 121 19.13 8.08 -8.20
N ASP A 122 19.74 7.04 -8.79
CA ASP A 122 19.57 6.73 -10.22
C ASP A 122 18.10 6.48 -10.57
N LEU A 123 17.33 5.83 -9.64
CA LEU A 123 15.90 5.61 -9.84
C LEU A 123 15.11 6.93 -9.77
N LEU A 124 15.47 7.83 -8.85
CA LEU A 124 14.84 9.16 -8.75
C LEU A 124 15.10 9.96 -10.04
N ASP A 125 16.33 10.00 -10.51
CA ASP A 125 16.72 10.74 -11.71
C ASP A 125 16.02 10.20 -12.97
N LEU A 126 15.91 8.88 -13.09
CA LEU A 126 15.18 8.25 -14.20
C LEU A 126 13.67 8.54 -14.13
N ALA A 127 13.09 8.52 -12.93
CA ALA A 127 11.68 8.83 -12.76
C ALA A 127 11.37 10.30 -13.05
N GLU A 128 12.26 11.23 -12.62
CA GLU A 128 12.13 12.66 -12.90
C GLU A 128 12.25 12.96 -14.40
N ALA A 129 13.15 12.24 -15.10
CA ALA A 129 13.29 12.33 -16.55
C ALA A 129 12.11 11.69 -17.32
N GLY A 130 11.18 11.00 -16.64
CA GLY A 130 10.11 10.23 -17.27
C GLY A 130 10.61 9.04 -18.10
N ASP A 131 11.81 8.52 -17.79
CA ASP A 131 12.42 7.40 -18.50
C ASP A 131 11.76 6.07 -18.07
N ASP A 132 11.30 5.29 -19.05
CA ASP A 132 10.69 3.96 -18.84
C ASP A 132 11.61 2.98 -18.09
N LYS A 133 12.92 3.23 -18.07
CA LYS A 133 13.86 2.43 -17.29
C LYS A 133 13.54 2.47 -15.80
N ALA A 134 12.99 3.56 -15.27
CA ALA A 134 12.55 3.63 -13.88
C ALA A 134 11.55 2.51 -13.58
N ILE A 135 10.52 2.39 -14.42
CA ILE A 135 9.49 1.36 -14.32
C ILE A 135 10.10 -0.04 -14.44
N HIS A 136 11.00 -0.24 -15.41
CA HIS A 136 11.66 -1.53 -15.59
C HIS A 136 12.51 -1.95 -14.38
N LEU A 137 13.21 -1.00 -13.75
CA LEU A 137 13.99 -1.26 -12.54
C LEU A 137 13.07 -1.64 -11.37
N MET A 138 12.00 -0.91 -11.14
CA MET A 138 11.02 -1.25 -10.10
C MET A 138 10.41 -2.64 -10.32
N MET A 139 10.08 -2.98 -11.56
CA MET A 139 9.61 -4.31 -11.93
C MET A 139 10.65 -5.39 -11.64
N LYS A 140 11.90 -5.15 -11.99
CA LYS A 140 13.01 -6.10 -11.78
C LYS A 140 13.27 -6.36 -10.29
N TRP A 141 13.14 -5.35 -9.45
CA TRP A 141 13.37 -5.47 -8.01
C TRP A 141 12.12 -5.93 -7.25
N GLY A 142 10.94 -5.58 -7.76
CA GLY A 142 9.66 -5.87 -7.09
C GLY A 142 9.19 -7.31 -7.21
N TYR A 143 9.64 -8.04 -8.23
CA TYR A 143 9.23 -9.41 -8.45
C TYR A 143 10.35 -10.41 -8.20
N GLU A 144 10.05 -11.47 -7.44
CA GLU A 144 10.93 -12.62 -7.36
C GLU A 144 10.46 -13.70 -8.34
N GLY A 145 11.31 -13.93 -9.31
CA GLY A 145 11.18 -15.04 -10.24
C GLY A 145 10.43 -14.74 -11.52
N SER A 146 11.02 -15.26 -12.59
CA SER A 146 10.52 -15.27 -13.97
C SER A 146 9.33 -16.21 -14.18
N LYS A 147 8.52 -16.47 -13.17
CA LYS A 147 7.32 -17.29 -13.38
C LYS A 147 6.41 -16.54 -14.34
N ALA A 148 6.42 -17.02 -15.58
CA ALA A 148 5.54 -16.51 -16.61
C ALA A 148 4.11 -16.61 -16.13
N PHE A 149 3.51 -15.48 -15.79
CA PHE A 149 2.07 -15.41 -15.63
C PHE A 149 1.44 -15.77 -16.97
N ILE A 150 0.52 -16.73 -16.99
CA ILE A 150 -0.28 -17.01 -18.18
C ILE A 150 -1.00 -15.70 -18.55
N GLY A 151 -0.73 -15.18 -19.74
CA GLY A 151 -1.25 -13.89 -20.19
C GLY A 151 -0.35 -12.68 -19.89
N GLY A 152 0.88 -12.88 -19.39
CA GLY A 152 1.89 -11.86 -19.08
C GLY A 152 1.77 -11.29 -17.66
N ASN A 153 2.80 -10.55 -17.26
CA ASN A 153 2.84 -9.95 -15.93
C ASN A 153 1.73 -8.91 -15.75
N PRO A 154 0.77 -9.09 -14.82
CA PRO A 154 -0.36 -8.18 -14.66
C PRO A 154 0.08 -6.76 -14.27
N VAL A 155 1.13 -6.62 -13.46
CA VAL A 155 1.66 -5.30 -13.09
C VAL A 155 2.31 -4.61 -14.28
N LYS A 156 3.03 -5.35 -15.11
CA LYS A 156 3.58 -4.78 -16.35
C LYS A 156 2.47 -4.27 -17.27
N LYS A 157 1.33 -4.97 -17.34
CA LYS A 157 0.17 -4.50 -18.10
C LYS A 157 -0.42 -3.22 -17.49
N ILE A 158 -0.55 -3.16 -16.17
CA ILE A 158 -1.06 -2.00 -15.46
C ILE A 158 -0.12 -0.79 -15.67
N ILE A 159 1.18 -0.98 -15.46
CA ILE A 159 2.19 0.06 -15.63
C ILE A 159 2.26 0.55 -17.09
N ASN A 160 2.21 -0.36 -18.06
CA ASN A 160 2.26 0.01 -19.48
C ASN A 160 0.96 0.62 -20.01
N SER A 161 -0.16 0.48 -19.31
CA SER A 161 -1.47 0.99 -19.75
C SER A 161 -1.67 2.47 -19.40
N THR A 162 -0.86 3.06 -18.52
CA THR A 162 -1.05 4.43 -18.06
C THR A 162 0.18 5.30 -18.35
N ARG A 163 0.02 6.20 -19.32
CA ARG A 163 1.02 7.24 -19.65
C ARG A 163 1.27 8.18 -18.45
N GLU A 164 0.27 8.33 -17.62
CA GLU A 164 0.24 9.17 -16.42
C GLU A 164 1.17 8.68 -15.30
N ILE A 165 1.49 7.38 -15.24
CA ILE A 165 2.39 6.82 -14.23
C ILE A 165 3.77 7.48 -14.24
N ARG A 166 4.27 7.89 -15.40
CA ARG A 166 5.61 8.49 -15.52
C ARG A 166 5.71 9.80 -14.74
N GLU A 167 4.68 10.64 -14.82
CA GLU A 167 4.66 11.94 -14.13
C GLU A 167 4.45 11.76 -12.62
N ILE A 168 3.65 10.76 -12.23
CA ILE A 168 3.30 10.48 -10.84
C ILE A 168 4.42 9.77 -10.11
N LEU A 169 5.14 8.86 -10.78
CA LEU A 169 6.15 8.02 -10.15
C LEU A 169 7.26 8.83 -9.48
N SER A 170 7.72 9.92 -10.11
CA SER A 170 8.75 10.78 -9.53
C SER A 170 8.27 11.47 -8.26
N VAL A 171 7.01 11.91 -8.24
CA VAL A 171 6.39 12.53 -7.05
C VAL A 171 6.31 11.55 -5.90
N ASP A 172 5.83 10.33 -6.16
CA ASP A 172 5.67 9.29 -5.16
C ASP A 172 7.01 8.82 -4.58
N LEU A 173 7.99 8.54 -5.45
CA LEU A 173 9.32 8.13 -5.02
C LEU A 173 10.01 9.23 -4.20
N SER A 174 9.83 10.50 -4.59
CA SER A 174 10.34 11.64 -3.82
C SER A 174 9.64 11.76 -2.47
N ALA A 175 8.32 11.58 -2.40
CA ALA A 175 7.57 11.58 -1.15
C ALA A 175 8.07 10.47 -0.21
N CYS A 176 8.28 9.24 -0.72
CA CYS A 176 8.83 8.14 0.05
C CYS A 176 10.24 8.45 0.58
N ASN A 177 11.12 8.95 -0.29
CA ASN A 177 12.51 9.24 0.05
C ASN A 177 12.65 10.38 1.08
N ASN A 178 11.73 11.35 1.03
CA ASN A 178 11.75 12.52 1.89
C ASN A 178 11.05 12.31 3.25
N TYR A 179 10.25 11.26 3.41
CA TYR A 179 9.57 10.98 4.67
C TYR A 179 10.55 10.61 5.78
N LYS A 180 10.56 11.39 6.88
CA LYS A 180 11.52 11.24 8.00
C LYS A 180 10.83 10.93 9.34
N ALA A 181 9.54 11.19 9.46
CA ALA A 181 8.80 11.02 10.70
C ALA A 181 8.52 9.55 11.06
N GLY A 182 8.79 8.59 10.16
CA GLY A 182 8.34 7.20 10.29
C GLY A 182 8.76 6.53 11.60
N LYS A 183 10.00 6.70 12.05
CA LYS A 183 10.47 6.07 13.29
C LYS A 183 9.72 6.59 14.53
N GLU A 184 9.48 7.90 14.61
CA GLU A 184 8.74 8.52 15.71
C GLU A 184 7.25 8.19 15.66
N SER A 185 6.73 7.93 14.46
CA SER A 185 5.34 7.54 14.25
C SER A 185 5.06 6.12 14.75
N LEU A 186 6.03 5.18 14.65
CA LEU A 186 5.84 3.80 15.09
C LEU A 186 5.49 3.69 16.57
N ASP A 187 6.15 4.47 17.43
CA ASP A 187 5.90 4.44 18.88
C ASP A 187 4.49 4.93 19.27
N LYS A 188 3.84 5.68 18.38
CA LYS A 188 2.52 6.26 18.58
C LYS A 188 1.38 5.38 18.05
N ILE A 189 1.70 4.26 17.37
CA ILE A 189 0.69 3.34 16.85
C ILE A 189 0.10 2.54 18.01
N GLU A 190 -1.19 2.74 18.26
CA GLU A 190 -1.93 2.09 19.34
C GLU A 190 -2.78 0.90 18.86
N CYS A 191 -3.20 0.91 17.59
CA CYS A 191 -4.06 -0.14 17.04
C CYS A 191 -3.29 -1.45 16.81
N PRO A 192 -3.98 -2.60 16.85
CA PRO A 192 -3.41 -3.88 16.42
C PRO A 192 -2.85 -3.78 15.01
N THR A 193 -1.63 -4.27 14.81
CA THR A 193 -0.90 -4.13 13.54
C THR A 193 -0.39 -5.49 13.04
N LEU A 194 -0.68 -5.81 11.78
CA LEU A 194 -0.13 -6.95 11.07
C LEU A 194 0.90 -6.50 10.05
N CYS A 195 2.12 -7.03 10.15
CA CYS A 195 3.19 -6.78 9.18
C CYS A 195 3.40 -8.04 8.33
N ILE A 196 3.28 -7.92 7.00
CA ILE A 196 3.45 -9.03 6.05
C ILE A 196 4.64 -8.75 5.14
N PHE A 197 5.59 -9.66 5.10
CA PHE A 197 6.81 -9.54 4.29
C PHE A 197 7.00 -10.74 3.38
N GLY A 198 7.61 -10.53 2.22
CA GLY A 198 8.17 -11.58 1.38
C GLY A 198 9.63 -11.87 1.78
N ASP A 199 10.02 -13.13 1.85
CA ASP A 199 11.38 -13.54 2.23
C ASP A 199 12.44 -13.15 1.18
N LEU A 200 12.02 -12.92 -0.05
CA LEU A 200 12.86 -12.58 -1.20
C LEU A 200 12.68 -11.11 -1.66
N ASP A 201 12.04 -10.26 -0.85
CA ASP A 201 11.86 -8.85 -1.15
C ASP A 201 13.19 -8.10 -1.21
N LYS A 202 13.53 -7.58 -2.40
CA LYS A 202 14.76 -6.82 -2.66
C LYS A 202 14.61 -5.31 -2.43
N MET A 203 13.37 -4.83 -2.39
CA MET A 203 13.07 -3.41 -2.16
C MET A 203 12.97 -3.11 -0.67
N VAL A 204 12.33 -4.00 0.10
CA VAL A 204 12.22 -3.91 1.56
C VAL A 204 12.73 -5.22 2.18
N PRO A 205 14.03 -5.33 2.43
CA PRO A 205 14.60 -6.55 3.02
C PRO A 205 13.95 -6.92 4.36
N LEU A 206 13.67 -8.19 4.57
CA LEU A 206 12.98 -8.73 5.75
C LEU A 206 13.57 -8.20 7.08
N LYS A 207 14.91 -8.03 7.16
CA LYS A 207 15.58 -7.47 8.33
C LYS A 207 15.09 -6.06 8.69
N VAL A 208 14.77 -5.24 7.69
CA VAL A 208 14.28 -3.87 7.90
C VAL A 208 12.83 -3.90 8.36
N GLY A 209 12.01 -4.76 7.76
CA GLY A 209 10.62 -4.97 8.17
C GLY A 209 10.49 -5.49 9.60
N ASN A 210 11.30 -6.46 9.99
CA ASN A 210 11.30 -7.00 11.37
C ASN A 210 11.65 -5.92 12.40
N LYS A 211 12.66 -5.08 12.13
CA LYS A 211 13.01 -3.96 13.01
C LYS A 211 11.86 -2.96 13.19
N MET A 212 11.07 -2.74 12.14
CA MET A 212 9.86 -1.91 12.24
C MET A 212 8.84 -2.54 13.18
N ALA A 213 8.55 -3.81 12.98
CA ALA A 213 7.57 -4.53 13.79
C ALA A 213 7.96 -4.60 15.26
N GLU A 214 9.24 -4.73 15.59
CA GLU A 214 9.75 -4.73 16.98
C GLU A 214 9.42 -3.42 17.74
N ILE A 215 9.25 -2.31 17.05
CA ILE A 215 8.95 -1.01 17.67
C ILE A 215 7.45 -0.85 17.92
N ILE A 216 6.59 -1.39 17.06
CA ILE A 216 5.13 -1.27 17.19
C ILE A 216 4.65 -2.17 18.35
N LYS A 217 4.08 -1.57 19.40
CA LYS A 217 3.72 -2.26 20.66
C LYS A 217 2.79 -3.46 20.50
N ASN A 218 1.86 -3.38 19.55
CA ASN A 218 0.83 -4.42 19.33
C ASN A 218 0.90 -4.90 17.89
N SER A 219 2.03 -5.53 17.53
CA SER A 219 2.27 -6.03 16.18
C SER A 219 2.47 -7.53 16.12
N GLU A 220 2.06 -8.13 15.02
CA GLU A 220 2.44 -9.48 14.62
C GLU A 220 3.07 -9.48 13.23
N VAL A 221 4.00 -10.41 13.00
CA VAL A 221 4.74 -10.55 11.75
C VAL A 221 4.35 -11.85 11.06
N LYS A 222 4.10 -11.79 9.77
CA LYS A 222 3.96 -12.95 8.89
C LYS A 222 4.95 -12.82 7.73
N VAL A 223 5.70 -13.91 7.49
CA VAL A 223 6.64 -13.99 6.37
C VAL A 223 6.12 -14.98 5.35
N ILE A 224 5.93 -14.54 4.12
CA ILE A 224 5.48 -15.37 3.01
C ILE A 224 6.71 -15.85 2.24
N GLN A 225 6.84 -17.16 2.12
CA GLN A 225 8.01 -17.80 1.51
C GLN A 225 7.96 -17.76 -0.03
N ASN A 226 9.14 -17.68 -0.66
CA ASN A 226 9.31 -17.60 -2.11
C ASN A 226 8.47 -16.46 -2.71
N CYS A 227 8.58 -15.26 -2.12
CA CYS A 227 7.80 -14.09 -2.46
C CYS A 227 8.65 -12.83 -2.44
N GLY A 228 8.53 -12.00 -3.47
CA GLY A 228 9.17 -10.69 -3.57
C GLY A 228 8.34 -9.57 -2.93
N HIS A 229 8.53 -8.37 -3.44
CA HIS A 229 7.84 -7.16 -2.98
C HIS A 229 6.35 -7.12 -3.36
N MET A 230 6.00 -7.71 -4.51
CA MET A 230 4.63 -7.66 -5.02
C MET A 230 3.75 -8.79 -4.45
N ILE A 231 3.76 -8.95 -3.13
CA ILE A 231 2.99 -9.94 -2.37
C ILE A 231 1.52 -9.97 -2.80
N ILE A 232 0.95 -8.78 -3.04
CA ILE A 232 -0.45 -8.59 -3.47
C ILE A 232 -0.80 -9.33 -4.77
N TYR A 233 0.20 -9.70 -5.56
CA TYR A 233 0.04 -10.50 -6.79
C TYR A 233 0.69 -11.87 -6.70
N GLU A 234 1.93 -11.92 -6.22
CA GLU A 234 2.71 -13.17 -6.19
C GLU A 234 2.08 -14.22 -5.28
N LYS A 235 1.49 -13.78 -4.19
CA LYS A 235 0.89 -14.62 -3.13
C LYS A 235 -0.47 -14.08 -2.66
N ALA A 236 -1.28 -13.58 -3.60
CA ALA A 236 -2.57 -12.95 -3.30
C ALA A 236 -3.48 -13.84 -2.43
N PHE A 237 -3.54 -15.14 -2.70
CA PHE A 237 -4.39 -16.08 -1.96
C PHE A 237 -3.93 -16.23 -0.50
N GLU A 238 -2.63 -16.38 -0.28
CA GLU A 238 -2.06 -16.54 1.06
C GLU A 238 -2.17 -15.24 1.86
N MET A 239 -1.81 -14.11 1.25
CA MET A 239 -1.91 -12.80 1.88
C MET A 239 -3.34 -12.48 2.34
N ARG A 240 -4.33 -12.60 1.46
CA ARG A 240 -5.72 -12.25 1.81
C ARG A 240 -6.30 -13.15 2.90
N LYS A 241 -5.84 -14.41 3.01
CA LYS A 241 -6.22 -15.31 4.10
C LYS A 241 -5.65 -14.83 5.44
N LEU A 242 -4.35 -14.50 5.49
CA LEU A 242 -3.70 -13.96 6.69
C LEU A 242 -4.38 -12.66 7.16
N VAL A 243 -4.64 -11.75 6.22
CA VAL A 243 -5.32 -10.48 6.52
C VAL A 243 -6.72 -10.73 7.07
N LYS A 244 -7.51 -11.61 6.42
CA LYS A 244 -8.86 -11.94 6.90
C LYS A 244 -8.84 -12.49 8.33
N GLU A 245 -7.95 -13.44 8.61
CA GLU A 245 -7.79 -14.02 9.95
C GLU A 245 -7.47 -12.94 10.99
N PHE A 246 -6.54 -12.04 10.67
CA PHE A 246 -6.20 -10.92 11.55
C PHE A 246 -7.37 -9.95 11.76
N LEU A 247 -8.13 -9.63 10.73
CA LEU A 247 -9.23 -8.67 10.83
C LEU A 247 -10.43 -9.20 11.63
N LEU A 248 -10.65 -10.52 11.62
CA LEU A 248 -11.79 -11.17 12.32
C LEU A 248 -11.49 -11.49 13.79
N ASN A 249 -10.24 -11.57 14.20
CA ASN A 249 -9.80 -11.74 15.59
C ASN A 249 -9.79 -10.40 16.33
#